data_1ffdd52c9e597bf7f1fbcd1985f4eda5
#
_entry.id   1ffdd52c9e597bf7f1fbcd1985f4eda5
#
_cell.length_a   1.000
_cell.length_b   1.000
_cell.length_c   1.000
_cell.angle_alpha   90.00
_cell.angle_beta   90.00
_cell.angle_gamma   90.00
#
_symmetry.space_group_name_H-M   'P 1'
#
loop_
_entity.id
_entity.type
_entity.pdbx_description
1 polymer ?
#
loop_
_entity_poly.entity_id
_entity_poly.type
_entity_poly.pdbx_seq_one_letter_code
_entity_poly.pdbx_strand_id
1 'polypeptide(L)'
;MKTIRYLSHTTRLLAKSTSTPKVLGRASNNLSVGLVGLANVGKSTFFQALTKSTLGNPANYPFATIEPEKSIVLVPSDKLTHYAKLYSSQKTVPTNLTIWDIAGLVRNASSGAGLGNKFLNDIRQVDGILQIVRGFVDDEIVHIEDNKVDPVRDLVIVNDELILKDLEIIESEIERVNKMKNKPGIDVINGLNLLTAKPTVYLLNVSKEDYESGNNQFYKEVDQWIATNSPNDKLIMFSAEYETALNNPEESLGTGSAIGTVVEEMRSVLSLISFFTCGEMEARQWTIRKGSTAPEAAGLIHTDLQKTFINSIVYKWDDLKQLDTFDESKLKSQGKQHKCGKKYIVEEGDVLIIKAGSGKAR
;
A
#
# COMPACT_ATOMS: atom_id res chain seq x y z
N MET A 1 -0.08 38.76 25.92
CA MET A 1 -1.46 38.66 25.37
C MET A 1 -1.59 38.85 23.85
N LYS A 2 -0.52 38.87 23.06
CA LYS A 2 -0.59 39.01 21.59
C LYS A 2 -0.46 37.68 20.81
N THR A 3 -0.01 36.59 21.44
CA THR A 3 0.27 35.30 20.77
C THR A 3 -0.99 34.44 20.53
N ILE A 4 -2.05 34.63 21.29
CA ILE A 4 -3.30 33.80 21.22
C ILE A 4 -4.21 34.21 20.03
N ARG A 5 -4.05 35.42 19.48
CA ARG A 5 -4.89 35.89 18.36
C ARG A 5 -4.47 35.33 17.00
N TYR A 6 -3.24 34.85 16.83
CA TYR A 6 -2.77 34.30 15.56
C TYR A 6 -3.24 32.85 15.31
N LEU A 7 -3.42 32.07 16.38
CA LEU A 7 -3.93 30.69 16.25
C LEU A 7 -5.41 30.60 15.88
N SER A 8 -6.23 31.61 16.26
CA SER A 8 -7.66 31.62 15.94
C SER A 8 -7.96 31.96 14.48
N HIS A 9 -7.04 32.64 13.79
CA HIS A 9 -7.22 32.98 12.37
C HIS A 9 -6.86 31.83 11.44
N THR A 10 -5.86 31.00 11.81
CA THR A 10 -5.43 29.84 11.03
C THR A 10 -6.51 28.75 11.05
N THR A 11 -7.19 28.55 12.18
CA THR A 11 -8.27 27.56 12.32
C THR A 11 -9.51 27.94 11.49
N ARG A 12 -9.77 29.23 11.25
CA ARG A 12 -10.91 29.69 10.44
C ARG A 12 -10.70 29.58 8.94
N LEU A 13 -9.45 29.57 8.48
CA LEU A 13 -9.12 29.36 7.05
C LEU A 13 -9.21 27.88 6.65
N LEU A 14 -9.00 26.96 7.58
CA LEU A 14 -9.13 25.51 7.36
C LEU A 14 -10.60 25.04 7.32
N ALA A 15 -11.54 25.80 7.89
CA ALA A 15 -12.96 25.42 7.99
C ALA A 15 -13.81 25.77 6.76
N LYS A 16 -13.25 26.32 5.66
CA LYS A 16 -14.00 26.72 4.44
C LYS A 16 -13.67 25.93 3.18
N SER A 17 -12.82 24.90 3.26
CA SER A 17 -12.54 24.02 2.13
C SER A 17 -13.36 22.73 2.28
N THR A 18 -14.48 22.64 1.56
CA THR A 18 -15.21 21.38 1.31
C THR A 18 -14.54 20.52 0.25
N SER A 19 -13.23 20.68 0.05
CA SER A 19 -12.43 19.77 -0.77
C SER A 19 -12.09 18.53 0.07
N THR A 20 -12.40 17.35 -0.44
CA THR A 20 -11.82 16.07 0.03
C THR A 20 -10.34 16.29 0.39
N PRO A 21 -9.87 15.83 1.56
CA PRO A 21 -8.47 15.98 1.94
C PRO A 21 -7.60 15.40 0.81
N LYS A 22 -6.75 16.25 0.23
CA LYS A 22 -5.79 15.80 -0.79
C LYS A 22 -4.88 14.76 -0.12
N VAL A 23 -4.97 13.52 -0.56
CA VAL A 23 -4.08 12.44 -0.09
C VAL A 23 -2.66 12.80 -0.52
N LEU A 24 -1.71 12.69 0.42
CA LEU A 24 -0.29 12.86 0.14
C LEU A 24 0.18 11.77 -0.84
N GLY A 25 1.10 12.11 -1.74
CA GLY A 25 1.70 11.19 -2.71
C GLY A 25 1.16 11.29 -4.13
N ARG A 26 1.60 10.39 -5.00
CA ARG A 26 1.24 10.39 -6.43
C ARG A 26 -0.24 10.11 -6.62
N ALA A 27 -0.89 10.84 -7.53
CA ALA A 27 -2.28 10.63 -7.94
C ALA A 27 -2.40 9.43 -8.90
N SER A 28 -1.83 8.28 -8.54
CA SER A 28 -1.86 7.05 -9.33
C SER A 28 -2.60 5.95 -8.59
N ASN A 29 -3.18 5.01 -9.33
CA ASN A 29 -3.77 3.79 -8.76
C ASN A 29 -2.78 2.62 -8.78
N ASN A 30 -1.71 2.72 -9.58
CA ASN A 30 -0.64 1.73 -9.64
C ASN A 30 0.52 2.21 -8.74
N LEU A 31 0.39 1.93 -7.44
CA LEU A 31 1.35 2.31 -6.44
C LEU A 31 2.32 1.18 -6.15
N SER A 32 3.53 1.55 -5.78
CA SER A 32 4.60 0.63 -5.41
C SER A 32 5.07 0.84 -3.98
N VAL A 33 5.59 -0.20 -3.37
CA VAL A 33 6.03 -0.24 -1.98
C VAL A 33 7.47 -0.71 -1.91
N GLY A 34 8.27 -0.11 -1.04
CA GLY A 34 9.66 -0.50 -0.81
C GLY A 34 9.85 -1.24 0.51
N LEU A 35 10.60 -2.32 0.50
CA LEU A 35 11.11 -2.96 1.72
C LEU A 35 12.31 -2.17 2.23
N VAL A 36 12.23 -1.66 3.45
CA VAL A 36 13.24 -0.81 4.08
C VAL A 36 13.65 -1.41 5.42
N GLY A 37 14.88 -1.21 5.83
CA GLY A 37 15.41 -1.63 7.11
C GLY A 37 16.94 -1.78 7.07
N LEU A 38 17.55 -1.97 8.23
CA LEU A 38 19.00 -2.20 8.35
C LEU A 38 19.43 -3.48 7.62
N ALA A 39 20.72 -3.69 7.44
CA ALA A 39 21.20 -4.95 6.91
C ALA A 39 20.93 -6.12 7.90
N ASN A 40 20.76 -7.32 7.38
CA ASN A 40 20.56 -8.56 8.14
C ASN A 40 19.28 -8.60 9.02
N VAL A 41 18.26 -7.77 8.71
CA VAL A 41 16.96 -7.82 9.41
C VAL A 41 15.96 -8.79 8.76
N GLY A 42 16.34 -9.45 7.64
CA GLY A 42 15.49 -10.42 6.93
C GLY A 42 14.73 -9.88 5.72
N LYS A 43 15.09 -8.71 5.18
CA LYS A 43 14.41 -8.11 4.00
C LYS A 43 14.41 -9.04 2.79
N SER A 44 15.59 -9.45 2.32
CA SER A 44 15.71 -10.28 1.12
C SER A 44 15.15 -11.69 1.33
N THR A 45 15.18 -12.22 2.57
CA THR A 45 14.53 -13.49 2.91
C THR A 45 13.01 -13.36 2.77
N PHE A 46 12.43 -12.29 3.33
CA PHE A 46 11.00 -12.01 3.19
C PHE A 46 10.61 -11.77 1.73
N PHE A 47 11.41 -11.00 0.99
CA PHE A 47 11.17 -10.75 -0.44
C PHE A 47 11.18 -12.04 -1.26
N GLN A 48 12.13 -12.96 -0.99
CA GLN A 48 12.18 -14.26 -1.64
C GLN A 48 10.98 -15.15 -1.25
N ALA A 49 10.62 -15.19 0.03
CA ALA A 49 9.45 -15.93 0.50
C ALA A 49 8.17 -15.41 -0.16
N LEU A 50 8.01 -14.10 -0.23
CA LEU A 50 6.91 -13.42 -0.88
C LEU A 50 6.85 -13.72 -2.39
N THR A 51 7.97 -13.70 -3.10
CA THR A 51 8.06 -14.01 -4.54
C THR A 51 7.72 -15.47 -4.85
N LYS A 52 8.08 -16.40 -3.95
CA LYS A 52 7.79 -17.83 -4.08
C LYS A 52 6.40 -18.21 -3.58
N SER A 53 5.74 -17.35 -2.80
CA SER A 53 4.40 -17.61 -2.28
C SER A 53 3.35 -17.74 -3.39
N THR A 54 2.22 -18.31 -3.08
CA THR A 54 1.08 -18.39 -4.01
C THR A 54 0.57 -17.02 -4.44
N LEU A 55 0.78 -16.00 -3.61
CA LEU A 55 0.45 -14.60 -3.93
C LEU A 55 1.52 -13.94 -4.82
N GLY A 56 2.79 -14.37 -4.73
CA GLY A 56 3.91 -13.82 -5.49
C GLY A 56 4.18 -14.52 -6.83
N ASN A 57 3.40 -15.54 -7.21
CA ASN A 57 3.60 -16.26 -8.47
C ASN A 57 2.55 -15.87 -9.53
N PRO A 58 2.84 -14.87 -10.37
CA PRO A 58 1.91 -14.38 -11.38
C PRO A 58 1.93 -15.19 -12.68
N ALA A 59 2.19 -16.51 -12.65
CA ALA A 59 2.33 -17.35 -13.86
C ALA A 59 1.20 -17.20 -14.87
N ASN A 60 0.03 -16.71 -14.45
CA ASN A 60 -1.13 -16.43 -15.27
C ASN A 60 -1.44 -14.92 -15.43
N TYR A 61 -0.53 -14.02 -14.98
CA TYR A 61 -0.73 -12.59 -15.12
C TYR A 61 -0.06 -12.08 -16.39
N PRO A 62 -0.80 -11.53 -17.37
CA PRO A 62 -0.21 -11.00 -18.59
C PRO A 62 0.72 -9.82 -18.22
N PHE A 63 1.96 -9.82 -18.76
CA PHE A 63 3.00 -8.80 -18.56
C PHE A 63 3.77 -8.83 -17.23
N ALA A 64 3.76 -9.95 -16.48
CA ALA A 64 4.66 -10.11 -15.34
C ALA A 64 6.10 -10.28 -15.80
N THR A 65 6.87 -9.20 -15.80
CA THR A 65 8.33 -9.25 -15.96
C THR A 65 8.94 -9.36 -14.56
N ILE A 66 9.69 -10.42 -14.30
CA ILE A 66 10.42 -10.57 -13.03
C ILE A 66 11.71 -9.77 -13.15
N GLU A 67 11.77 -8.63 -12.50
CA GLU A 67 13.01 -7.88 -12.29
C GLU A 67 13.64 -8.31 -10.97
N PRO A 68 14.98 -8.42 -10.84
CA PRO A 68 15.64 -8.93 -9.65
C PRO A 68 15.31 -8.20 -8.35
N GLU A 69 14.89 -6.95 -8.45
CA GLU A 69 14.58 -6.06 -7.33
C GLU A 69 13.08 -5.76 -7.17
N LYS A 70 12.20 -6.37 -7.98
CA LYS A 70 10.75 -6.13 -7.96
C LYS A 70 9.97 -7.43 -7.95
N SER A 71 8.95 -7.50 -7.12
CA SER A 71 7.95 -8.57 -7.11
C SER A 71 6.55 -8.01 -7.27
N ILE A 72 5.72 -8.73 -8.02
CA ILE A 72 4.30 -8.46 -8.16
C ILE A 72 3.58 -9.43 -7.24
N VAL A 73 2.85 -8.91 -6.26
CA VAL A 73 2.10 -9.70 -5.29
C VAL A 73 0.62 -9.56 -5.56
N LEU A 74 -0.07 -10.69 -5.70
CA LEU A 74 -1.52 -10.70 -5.87
C LEU A 74 -2.19 -10.28 -4.56
N VAL A 75 -3.25 -9.49 -4.69
CA VAL A 75 -4.05 -9.04 -3.53
C VAL A 75 -5.10 -10.11 -3.24
N PRO A 76 -5.06 -10.77 -2.07
CA PRO A 76 -6.07 -11.74 -1.69
C PRO A 76 -7.44 -11.05 -1.59
N SER A 77 -8.52 -11.73 -1.98
CA SER A 77 -9.86 -11.13 -1.94
C SER A 77 -10.95 -12.20 -1.88
N ASP A 78 -11.53 -12.37 -0.70
CA ASP A 78 -12.72 -13.21 -0.50
C ASP A 78 -13.90 -12.72 -1.33
N LYS A 79 -13.99 -11.38 -1.52
CA LYS A 79 -15.03 -10.76 -2.36
C LYS A 79 -14.89 -11.22 -3.82
N LEU A 80 -13.65 -11.25 -4.36
CA LEU A 80 -13.41 -11.71 -5.73
C LEU A 80 -13.83 -13.19 -5.90
N THR A 81 -13.46 -14.04 -4.93
CA THR A 81 -13.82 -15.46 -4.92
C THR A 81 -15.34 -15.64 -4.86
N HIS A 82 -16.00 -14.88 -3.98
CA HIS A 82 -17.47 -14.89 -3.87
C HIS A 82 -18.14 -14.43 -5.18
N TYR A 83 -17.67 -13.32 -5.77
CA TYR A 83 -18.22 -12.81 -7.02
C TYR A 83 -17.99 -13.75 -8.20
N ALA A 84 -16.83 -14.39 -8.31
CA ALA A 84 -16.58 -15.38 -9.35
C ALA A 84 -17.58 -16.53 -9.28
N LYS A 85 -17.90 -17.00 -8.07
CA LYS A 85 -18.92 -18.02 -7.84
C LYS A 85 -20.32 -17.50 -8.16
N LEU A 86 -20.68 -16.31 -7.65
CA LEU A 86 -22.00 -15.68 -7.81
C LEU A 86 -22.38 -15.48 -9.28
N TYR A 87 -21.41 -15.05 -10.11
CA TYR A 87 -21.60 -14.82 -11.55
C TYR A 87 -21.25 -16.03 -12.42
N SER A 88 -20.86 -17.16 -11.82
CA SER A 88 -20.35 -18.36 -12.51
C SER A 88 -19.25 -18.05 -13.51
N SER A 89 -18.32 -17.19 -13.11
CA SER A 89 -17.26 -16.69 -13.99
C SER A 89 -16.24 -17.77 -14.33
N GLN A 90 -15.90 -17.89 -15.63
CA GLN A 90 -14.91 -18.86 -16.12
C GLN A 90 -13.49 -18.51 -15.70
N LYS A 91 -13.21 -17.22 -15.51
CA LYS A 91 -11.88 -16.70 -15.17
C LYS A 91 -11.98 -15.74 -14.00
N THR A 92 -11.02 -15.85 -13.08
CA THR A 92 -10.85 -14.95 -11.93
C THR A 92 -9.53 -14.20 -12.06
N VAL A 93 -9.56 -12.86 -11.99
CA VAL A 93 -8.38 -12.01 -12.13
C VAL A 93 -8.26 -11.09 -10.92
N PRO A 94 -7.36 -11.39 -9.96
CA PRO A 94 -7.08 -10.51 -8.84
C PRO A 94 -6.30 -9.28 -9.30
N THR A 95 -6.31 -8.23 -8.48
CA THR A 95 -5.39 -7.11 -8.63
C THR A 95 -4.05 -7.42 -7.96
N ASN A 96 -3.08 -6.52 -8.10
CA ASN A 96 -1.75 -6.70 -7.56
C ASN A 96 -1.21 -5.45 -6.84
N LEU A 97 -0.13 -5.64 -6.09
CA LEU A 97 0.71 -4.62 -5.50
C LEU A 97 2.16 -4.91 -5.89
N THR A 98 2.90 -3.89 -6.33
CA THR A 98 4.32 -4.02 -6.65
C THR A 98 5.16 -3.74 -5.42
N ILE A 99 6.04 -4.66 -5.05
CA ILE A 99 6.97 -4.55 -3.93
C ILE A 99 8.40 -4.57 -4.45
N TRP A 100 9.24 -3.65 -3.95
CA TRP A 100 10.64 -3.51 -4.31
C TRP A 100 11.52 -3.96 -3.14
N ASP A 101 12.51 -4.80 -3.39
CA ASP A 101 13.59 -5.05 -2.44
C ASP A 101 14.61 -3.91 -2.55
N ILE A 102 14.63 -3.05 -1.55
CA ILE A 102 15.56 -1.93 -1.48
C ILE A 102 16.75 -2.36 -0.62
N ALA A 103 17.97 -2.06 -1.09
CA ALA A 103 19.20 -2.40 -0.38
C ALA A 103 19.16 -1.98 1.09
N GLY A 104 19.86 -2.73 1.97
CA GLY A 104 19.87 -2.43 3.40
C GLY A 104 20.52 -1.08 3.71
N LEU A 105 19.91 -0.33 4.63
CA LEU A 105 20.49 0.88 5.17
C LEU A 105 21.67 0.55 6.08
N VAL A 106 22.69 1.40 6.03
CA VAL A 106 23.77 1.47 7.01
C VAL A 106 23.81 2.88 7.58
N ARG A 107 24.28 3.04 8.82
CA ARG A 107 24.42 4.32 9.47
C ARG A 107 25.29 5.26 8.65
N ASN A 108 24.96 6.56 8.63
CA ASN A 108 25.61 7.62 7.83
C ASN A 108 25.41 7.46 6.31
N ALA A 109 24.33 6.80 5.90
CA ALA A 109 23.99 6.64 4.49
C ALA A 109 23.70 7.99 3.80
N SER A 110 23.16 8.97 4.52
CA SER A 110 22.87 10.32 4.05
C SER A 110 24.15 11.12 3.78
N SER A 111 25.21 10.93 4.57
CA SER A 111 26.47 11.68 4.45
C SER A 111 27.52 11.01 3.54
N GLY A 112 27.29 9.77 3.10
CA GLY A 112 28.21 8.98 2.28
C GLY A 112 27.96 9.09 0.78
N ALA A 113 29.04 9.21 -0.02
CA ALA A 113 28.99 9.01 -1.45
C ALA A 113 28.79 7.52 -1.76
N GLY A 114 27.80 7.15 -2.60
CA GLY A 114 27.65 5.79 -3.12
C GLY A 114 26.37 5.10 -2.70
N LEU A 115 26.45 3.93 -2.04
CA LEU A 115 25.34 3.04 -1.73
C LEU A 115 24.21 3.69 -0.91
N GLY A 116 24.52 4.57 0.05
CA GLY A 116 23.52 5.26 0.86
C GLY A 116 22.63 6.21 0.05
N ASN A 117 23.21 6.96 -0.87
CA ASN A 117 22.43 7.84 -1.76
C ASN A 117 21.55 7.05 -2.73
N LYS A 118 22.02 5.88 -3.22
CA LYS A 118 21.20 4.99 -4.05
C LYS A 118 19.97 4.53 -3.25
N PHE A 119 20.17 4.01 -2.04
CA PHE A 119 19.10 3.57 -1.14
C PHE A 119 18.01 4.65 -0.95
N LEU A 120 18.42 5.87 -0.59
CA LEU A 120 17.49 6.98 -0.34
C LEU A 120 16.74 7.41 -1.63
N ASN A 121 17.41 7.33 -2.79
CA ASN A 121 16.78 7.58 -4.09
C ASN A 121 15.79 6.48 -4.48
N ASP A 122 16.05 5.22 -4.15
CA ASP A 122 15.15 4.10 -4.42
C ASP A 122 13.88 4.22 -3.56
N ILE A 123 14.01 4.57 -2.26
CA ILE A 123 12.84 4.87 -1.40
C ILE A 123 12.02 6.03 -1.97
N ARG A 124 12.65 7.02 -2.57
CA ARG A 124 11.95 8.16 -3.15
C ARG A 124 11.00 7.76 -4.29
N GLN A 125 11.32 6.69 -5.03
CA GLN A 125 10.54 6.21 -6.17
C GLN A 125 9.28 5.43 -5.78
N VAL A 126 9.23 4.87 -4.59
CA VAL A 126 8.06 4.11 -4.10
C VAL A 126 7.05 5.02 -3.39
N ASP A 127 5.82 4.55 -3.27
CA ASP A 127 4.69 5.33 -2.71
C ASP A 127 4.45 5.06 -1.23
N GLY A 128 4.94 3.92 -0.74
CA GLY A 128 4.84 3.53 0.66
C GLY A 128 6.02 2.66 1.08
N ILE A 129 6.14 2.44 2.37
CA ILE A 129 7.27 1.75 2.99
C ILE A 129 6.76 0.56 3.81
N LEU A 130 7.38 -0.60 3.61
CA LEU A 130 7.36 -1.73 4.53
C LEU A 130 8.67 -1.74 5.29
N GLN A 131 8.67 -1.23 6.51
CA GLN A 131 9.88 -1.15 7.32
C GLN A 131 10.08 -2.40 8.16
N ILE A 132 11.06 -3.21 7.80
CA ILE A 132 11.41 -4.45 8.51
C ILE A 132 12.40 -4.16 9.63
N VAL A 133 12.10 -4.69 10.81
CA VAL A 133 12.90 -4.59 12.03
C VAL A 133 13.19 -5.99 12.56
N ARG A 134 14.41 -6.22 13.03
CA ARG A 134 14.82 -7.51 13.57
C ARG A 134 14.34 -7.70 15.01
N GLY A 135 13.46 -8.67 15.24
CA GLY A 135 12.95 -9.08 16.55
C GLY A 135 13.36 -10.50 16.96
N PHE A 136 14.27 -11.13 16.23
CA PHE A 136 14.81 -12.47 16.53
C PHE A 136 16.27 -12.38 16.96
N VAL A 137 16.68 -13.29 17.83
CA VAL A 137 18.06 -13.43 18.28
C VAL A 137 18.66 -14.65 17.59
N ASP A 138 19.78 -14.45 16.91
CA ASP A 138 20.55 -15.50 16.24
C ASP A 138 22.04 -15.11 16.26
N ASP A 139 22.85 -15.92 16.91
CA ASP A 139 24.28 -15.65 17.11
C ASP A 139 25.10 -15.84 15.82
N GLU A 140 24.58 -16.57 14.84
CA GLU A 140 25.22 -16.76 13.52
C GLU A 140 25.02 -15.58 12.59
N ILE A 141 23.99 -14.77 12.83
CA ILE A 141 23.65 -13.59 12.01
C ILE A 141 24.17 -12.33 12.69
N VAL A 142 25.26 -11.78 12.18
CA VAL A 142 25.87 -10.54 12.68
C VAL A 142 24.87 -9.37 12.62
N HIS A 143 24.68 -8.68 13.75
CA HIS A 143 23.97 -7.41 13.77
C HIS A 143 24.93 -6.26 13.49
N ILE A 144 24.53 -5.30 12.64
CA ILE A 144 25.38 -4.18 12.24
C ILE A 144 25.81 -3.30 13.42
N GLU A 145 24.91 -3.13 14.40
CA GLU A 145 25.13 -2.29 15.57
C GLU A 145 25.50 -3.17 16.76
N ASP A 146 26.77 -3.16 17.11
CA ASP A 146 27.35 -3.79 18.32
C ASP A 146 26.99 -5.28 18.55
N ASN A 147 26.60 -5.97 17.50
CA ASN A 147 26.13 -7.37 17.54
C ASN A 147 25.02 -7.65 18.57
N LYS A 148 24.24 -6.62 18.92
CA LYS A 148 23.12 -6.72 19.86
C LYS A 148 21.79 -6.36 19.16
N VAL A 149 20.81 -7.25 19.28
CA VAL A 149 19.47 -7.00 18.76
C VAL A 149 18.77 -5.96 19.64
N ASP A 150 18.40 -4.83 19.04
CA ASP A 150 17.67 -3.74 19.65
C ASP A 150 16.77 -3.08 18.59
N PRO A 151 15.54 -3.58 18.45
CA PRO A 151 14.63 -3.12 17.40
C PRO A 151 14.28 -1.64 17.49
N VAL A 152 14.18 -1.07 18.69
CA VAL A 152 13.87 0.36 18.87
C VAL A 152 15.03 1.23 18.41
N ARG A 153 16.26 0.87 18.75
CA ARG A 153 17.45 1.55 18.22
C ARG A 153 17.50 1.50 16.70
N ASP A 154 17.19 0.34 16.11
CA ASP A 154 17.19 0.14 14.68
C ASP A 154 16.14 1.04 13.98
N LEU A 155 14.94 1.18 14.58
CA LEU A 155 13.92 2.12 14.12
C LEU A 155 14.41 3.57 14.14
N VAL A 156 15.07 3.98 15.24
CA VAL A 156 15.62 5.35 15.37
C VAL A 156 16.64 5.61 14.28
N ILE A 157 17.59 4.68 14.05
CA ILE A 157 18.62 4.83 13.02
C ILE A 157 17.99 5.04 11.63
N VAL A 158 17.03 4.21 11.26
CA VAL A 158 16.36 4.35 9.95
C VAL A 158 15.60 5.66 9.84
N ASN A 159 14.87 6.04 10.89
CA ASN A 159 14.08 7.27 10.91
C ASN A 159 14.97 8.51 10.81
N ASP A 160 16.09 8.54 11.54
CA ASP A 160 17.05 9.66 11.50
C ASP A 160 17.64 9.85 10.09
N GLU A 161 18.02 8.77 9.41
CA GLU A 161 18.55 8.85 8.03
C GLU A 161 17.48 9.36 7.04
N LEU A 162 16.21 8.97 7.19
CA LEU A 162 15.11 9.49 6.37
C LEU A 162 14.90 11.01 6.64
N ILE A 163 14.92 11.44 7.90
CA ILE A 163 14.78 12.83 8.30
C ILE A 163 15.94 13.67 7.73
N LEU A 164 17.18 13.22 7.88
CA LEU A 164 18.35 13.92 7.35
C LEU A 164 18.23 14.13 5.85
N LYS A 165 17.77 13.12 5.11
CA LYS A 165 17.58 13.24 3.66
C LYS A 165 16.44 14.20 3.30
N ASP A 166 15.36 14.19 4.05
CA ASP A 166 14.27 15.14 3.85
C ASP A 166 14.71 16.59 4.13
N LEU A 167 15.56 16.81 5.12
CA LEU A 167 16.15 18.13 5.39
C LEU A 167 16.97 18.65 4.20
N GLU A 168 17.82 17.81 3.60
CA GLU A 168 18.57 18.19 2.39
C GLU A 168 17.64 18.57 1.23
N ILE A 169 16.56 17.82 1.02
CA ILE A 169 15.57 18.10 -0.02
C ILE A 169 14.88 19.44 0.23
N ILE A 170 14.46 19.68 1.48
CA ILE A 170 13.77 20.91 1.88
C ILE A 170 14.70 22.11 1.74
N GLU A 171 15.94 22.02 2.19
CA GLU A 171 16.94 23.11 2.07
C GLU A 171 17.16 23.49 0.61
N SER A 172 17.37 22.48 -0.26
CA SER A 172 17.53 22.68 -1.70
C SER A 172 16.32 23.37 -2.33
N GLU A 173 15.11 23.00 -1.89
CA GLU A 173 13.86 23.59 -2.41
C GLU A 173 13.65 25.01 -1.87
N ILE A 174 14.00 25.29 -0.62
CA ILE A 174 13.96 26.66 -0.06
C ILE A 174 14.86 27.57 -0.87
N GLU A 175 16.10 27.15 -1.19
CA GLU A 175 16.99 27.92 -2.04
C GLU A 175 16.40 28.18 -3.43
N ARG A 176 15.76 27.18 -4.03
CA ARG A 176 15.08 27.29 -5.33
C ARG A 176 13.93 28.30 -5.28
N VAL A 177 13.07 28.18 -4.26
CA VAL A 177 11.88 29.06 -4.07
C VAL A 177 12.31 30.50 -3.77
N ASN A 178 13.37 30.71 -2.99
CA ASN A 178 13.86 32.05 -2.70
C ASN A 178 14.37 32.78 -3.96
N LYS A 179 14.77 32.03 -4.99
CA LYS A 179 15.18 32.59 -6.30
C LYS A 179 13.97 32.90 -7.21
N MET A 180 12.75 32.45 -6.85
CA MET A 180 11.53 32.67 -7.64
C MET A 180 10.79 33.96 -7.24
N LYS A 181 10.24 34.66 -8.25
CA LYS A 181 9.44 35.88 -8.03
C LYS A 181 8.04 35.61 -7.41
N ASN A 182 7.48 34.43 -7.65
CA ASN A 182 6.19 34.00 -7.12
C ASN A 182 6.40 32.84 -6.15
N LYS A 183 5.92 32.98 -4.91
CA LYS A 183 5.99 31.92 -3.90
C LYS A 183 4.92 30.85 -4.18
N PRO A 184 5.32 29.59 -4.32
CA PRO A 184 4.37 28.50 -4.51
C PRO A 184 3.57 28.21 -3.23
N GLY A 185 2.36 27.65 -3.40
CA GLY A 185 1.48 27.23 -2.31
C GLY A 185 1.73 25.80 -1.84
N ILE A 186 0.77 25.24 -1.11
CA ILE A 186 0.81 23.91 -0.45
C ILE A 186 1.06 22.72 -1.41
N ASP A 187 0.81 22.90 -2.70
CA ASP A 187 1.06 21.88 -3.74
C ASP A 187 2.57 21.55 -3.91
N VAL A 188 3.45 22.41 -3.38
CA VAL A 188 4.91 22.17 -3.38
C VAL A 188 5.28 20.97 -2.52
N ILE A 189 4.63 20.77 -1.37
CA ILE A 189 4.97 19.70 -0.42
C ILE A 189 4.79 18.33 -1.08
N ASN A 190 3.69 18.13 -1.82
CA ASN A 190 3.46 16.88 -2.55
C ASN A 190 4.51 16.64 -3.66
N GLY A 191 5.05 17.71 -4.25
CA GLY A 191 6.11 17.65 -5.25
C GLY A 191 7.49 17.28 -4.68
N LEU A 192 7.71 17.47 -3.37
CA LEU A 192 8.98 17.15 -2.73
C LEU A 192 9.22 15.65 -2.56
N ASN A 193 8.14 14.86 -2.50
CA ASN A 193 8.22 13.41 -2.29
C ASN A 193 9.05 13.05 -1.05
N LEU A 194 8.75 13.71 0.08
CA LEU A 194 9.45 13.51 1.34
C LEU A 194 9.34 12.05 1.79
N LEU A 195 10.44 11.51 2.28
CA LEU A 195 10.56 10.10 2.67
C LEU A 195 9.76 9.81 3.94
N THR A 196 9.85 10.72 4.93
CA THR A 196 9.12 10.59 6.21
C THR A 196 7.62 10.85 6.10
N ALA A 197 7.14 11.42 4.97
CA ALA A 197 5.71 11.61 4.70
C ALA A 197 5.07 10.41 4.00
N LYS A 198 5.83 9.37 3.65
CA LYS A 198 5.29 8.16 3.01
C LYS A 198 4.54 7.30 4.03
N PRO A 199 3.35 6.78 3.66
CA PRO A 199 2.64 5.80 4.48
C PRO A 199 3.55 4.59 4.77
N THR A 200 3.63 4.20 6.04
CA THR A 200 4.52 3.13 6.49
C THR A 200 3.74 2.04 7.20
N VAL A 201 4.12 0.78 6.97
CA VAL A 201 3.74 -0.37 7.79
C VAL A 201 5.02 -0.97 8.36
N TYR A 202 5.07 -1.13 9.67
CA TYR A 202 6.20 -1.72 10.37
C TYR A 202 6.04 -3.22 10.46
N LEU A 203 7.11 -3.96 10.16
CA LEU A 203 7.15 -5.41 10.16
C LEU A 203 8.21 -5.88 11.16
N LEU A 204 7.79 -6.45 12.30
CA LEU A 204 8.68 -7.06 13.26
C LEU A 204 8.96 -8.50 12.84
N ASN A 205 10.18 -8.76 12.34
CA ASN A 205 10.62 -10.09 11.94
C ASN A 205 11.10 -10.87 13.17
N VAL A 206 10.34 -11.87 13.55
CA VAL A 206 10.59 -12.72 14.73
C VAL A 206 11.02 -14.13 14.35
N SER A 207 11.43 -14.94 15.32
CA SER A 207 11.67 -16.38 15.11
C SER A 207 10.38 -17.11 14.72
N LYS A 208 10.52 -18.32 14.19
CA LYS A 208 9.37 -19.16 13.84
C LYS A 208 8.51 -19.47 15.08
N GLU A 209 9.15 -19.79 16.21
CA GLU A 209 8.51 -20.10 17.49
C GLU A 209 7.74 -18.91 18.06
N ASP A 210 8.32 -17.72 18.02
CA ASP A 210 7.66 -16.49 18.48
C ASP A 210 6.44 -16.16 17.61
N TYR A 211 6.55 -16.37 16.30
CA TYR A 211 5.44 -16.16 15.37
C TYR A 211 4.28 -17.13 15.63
N GLU A 212 4.57 -18.43 15.81
CA GLU A 212 3.57 -19.46 16.08
C GLU A 212 2.90 -19.27 17.45
N SER A 213 3.67 -18.83 18.46
CA SER A 213 3.13 -18.54 19.79
C SER A 213 2.39 -17.19 19.87
N GLY A 214 2.58 -16.31 18.89
CA GLY A 214 2.05 -14.96 18.91
C GLY A 214 2.67 -14.05 19.97
N ASN A 215 3.88 -14.40 20.49
CA ASN A 215 4.53 -13.67 21.57
C ASN A 215 6.01 -13.42 21.25
N ASN A 216 6.47 -12.16 21.41
CA ASN A 216 7.87 -11.78 21.25
C ASN A 216 8.26 -10.73 22.28
N GLN A 217 9.45 -10.86 22.83
CA GLN A 217 9.94 -10.00 23.92
C GLN A 217 10.04 -8.52 23.55
N PHE A 218 10.28 -8.19 22.27
CA PHE A 218 10.47 -6.83 21.78
C PHE A 218 9.16 -6.17 21.29
N TYR A 219 8.10 -6.96 21.08
CA TYR A 219 6.86 -6.47 20.45
C TYR A 219 6.29 -5.23 21.15
N LYS A 220 6.20 -5.29 22.49
CA LYS A 220 5.60 -4.22 23.27
C LYS A 220 6.39 -2.89 23.20
N GLU A 221 7.72 -2.96 23.21
CA GLU A 221 8.58 -1.78 23.14
C GLU A 221 8.51 -1.15 21.76
N VAL A 222 8.50 -1.97 20.70
CA VAL A 222 8.38 -1.53 19.30
C VAL A 222 7.01 -0.87 19.07
N ASP A 223 5.93 -1.50 19.53
CA ASP A 223 4.58 -0.97 19.42
C ASP A 223 4.43 0.38 20.14
N GLN A 224 5.00 0.50 21.35
CA GLN A 224 4.99 1.76 22.10
C GLN A 224 5.80 2.87 21.38
N TRP A 225 6.93 2.53 20.78
CA TRP A 225 7.71 3.48 20.00
C TRP A 225 6.92 3.98 18.78
N ILE A 226 6.28 3.08 18.05
CA ILE A 226 5.45 3.42 16.89
C ILE A 226 4.26 4.30 17.31
N ALA A 227 3.55 3.92 18.37
CA ALA A 227 2.43 4.70 18.89
C ALA A 227 2.82 6.14 19.27
N THR A 228 4.08 6.34 19.67
CA THR A 228 4.61 7.66 20.04
C THR A 228 5.06 8.48 18.85
N ASN A 229 5.77 7.86 17.88
CA ASN A 229 6.44 8.55 16.79
C ASN A 229 5.63 8.54 15.46
N SER A 230 4.79 7.54 15.27
CA SER A 230 3.99 7.32 14.05
C SER A 230 2.60 6.75 14.39
N PRO A 231 1.75 7.49 15.11
CA PRO A 231 0.53 6.95 15.76
C PRO A 231 -0.53 6.40 14.79
N ASN A 232 -0.41 6.68 13.49
CA ASN A 232 -1.33 6.19 12.46
C ASN A 232 -0.81 4.93 11.73
N ASP A 233 0.43 4.56 11.98
CA ASP A 233 1.07 3.43 11.33
C ASP A 233 0.84 2.13 12.11
N LYS A 234 0.96 0.99 11.42
CA LYS A 234 0.66 -0.33 11.98
C LYS A 234 1.92 -1.15 12.16
N LEU A 235 1.93 -1.93 13.24
CA LEU A 235 2.92 -2.97 13.48
C LEU A 235 2.31 -4.34 13.17
N ILE A 236 3.01 -5.12 12.35
CA ILE A 236 2.68 -6.52 12.05
C ILE A 236 3.87 -7.38 12.45
N MET A 237 3.61 -8.41 13.26
CA MET A 237 4.58 -9.44 13.56
C MET A 237 4.55 -10.49 12.46
N PHE A 238 5.72 -10.89 11.95
CA PHE A 238 5.88 -11.95 10.96
C PHE A 238 7.19 -12.67 11.18
N SER A 239 7.37 -13.82 10.54
CA SER A 239 8.66 -14.52 10.50
C SER A 239 9.04 -14.82 9.06
N ALA A 240 10.17 -14.26 8.61
CA ALA A 240 10.68 -14.53 7.26
C ALA A 240 11.06 -16.01 7.09
N GLU A 241 11.51 -16.65 8.15
CA GLU A 241 11.80 -18.09 8.20
C GLU A 241 10.51 -18.90 8.03
N TYR A 242 9.46 -18.58 8.80
CA TYR A 242 8.15 -19.23 8.71
C TYR A 242 7.53 -19.09 7.31
N GLU A 243 7.57 -17.89 6.74
CA GLU A 243 7.07 -17.63 5.38
C GLU A 243 7.87 -18.42 4.32
N THR A 244 9.16 -18.62 4.54
CA THR A 244 10.00 -19.48 3.68
C THR A 244 9.61 -20.94 3.80
N ALA A 245 9.36 -21.41 5.03
CA ALA A 245 8.93 -22.77 5.32
C ALA A 245 7.55 -23.09 4.73
N LEU A 246 6.61 -22.13 4.75
CA LEU A 246 5.29 -22.29 4.10
C LEU A 246 5.37 -22.56 2.59
N ASN A 247 6.44 -22.15 1.94
CA ASN A 247 6.65 -22.44 0.52
C ASN A 247 7.18 -23.87 0.28
N ASN A 248 7.49 -24.61 1.34
CA ASN A 248 7.90 -26.02 1.27
C ASN A 248 6.68 -26.93 1.50
N PRO A 249 6.23 -27.72 0.49
CA PRO A 249 5.04 -28.56 0.62
C PRO A 249 5.18 -29.71 1.62
N GLU A 250 6.39 -30.00 2.12
CA GLU A 250 6.66 -31.05 3.11
C GLU A 250 6.44 -30.57 4.56
N GLU A 251 6.31 -29.26 4.78
CA GLU A 251 6.10 -28.68 6.11
C GLU A 251 4.62 -28.48 6.40
N SER A 252 4.13 -29.10 7.49
CA SER A 252 2.78 -28.85 8.02
C SER A 252 2.86 -27.79 9.11
N LEU A 253 2.45 -26.56 8.79
CA LEU A 253 2.50 -25.43 9.70
C LEU A 253 1.08 -25.06 10.16
N GLY A 254 0.95 -24.69 11.43
CA GLY A 254 -0.35 -24.45 12.08
C GLY A 254 -0.89 -23.04 11.92
N THR A 255 -0.01 -22.07 11.73
CA THR A 255 -0.36 -20.62 11.62
C THR A 255 -0.45 -20.21 10.16
N GLY A 256 -1.32 -19.27 9.84
CA GLY A 256 -1.43 -18.74 8.48
C GLY A 256 -0.28 -17.79 8.12
N SER A 257 -0.08 -17.57 6.82
CA SER A 257 0.89 -16.58 6.30
C SER A 257 0.51 -15.15 6.68
N ALA A 258 1.49 -14.35 7.10
CA ALA A 258 1.32 -12.92 7.34
C ALA A 258 1.27 -12.09 6.05
N ILE A 259 1.71 -12.64 4.91
CA ILE A 259 1.82 -11.90 3.64
C ILE A 259 0.49 -11.26 3.22
N GLY A 260 -0.62 -11.99 3.34
CA GLY A 260 -1.94 -11.48 3.02
C GLY A 260 -2.28 -10.23 3.85
N THR A 261 -2.10 -10.31 5.16
CA THR A 261 -2.32 -9.20 6.10
C THR A 261 -1.42 -8.00 5.80
N VAL A 262 -0.14 -8.23 5.50
CA VAL A 262 0.82 -7.18 5.12
C VAL A 262 0.35 -6.45 3.86
N VAL A 263 -0.09 -7.18 2.83
CA VAL A 263 -0.58 -6.61 1.57
C VAL A 263 -1.84 -5.79 1.79
N GLU A 264 -2.80 -6.30 2.56
CA GLU A 264 -4.05 -5.59 2.85
C GLU A 264 -3.82 -4.32 3.67
N GLU A 265 -3.00 -4.39 4.72
CA GLU A 265 -2.69 -3.22 5.54
C GLU A 265 -1.93 -2.16 4.76
N MET A 266 -0.96 -2.56 3.93
CA MET A 266 -0.25 -1.64 3.06
C MET A 266 -1.18 -0.95 2.07
N ARG A 267 -2.16 -1.65 1.50
CA ARG A 267 -3.19 -1.06 0.64
C ARG A 267 -4.07 -0.06 1.40
N SER A 268 -4.40 -0.40 2.65
CA SER A 268 -5.20 0.47 3.54
C SER A 268 -4.50 1.80 3.81
N VAL A 269 -3.23 1.80 4.22
CA VAL A 269 -2.47 3.04 4.48
C VAL A 269 -2.20 3.83 3.21
N LEU A 270 -2.07 3.17 2.05
CA LEU A 270 -2.01 3.82 0.74
C LEU A 270 -3.37 4.35 0.27
N SER A 271 -4.45 4.20 1.04
CA SER A 271 -5.81 4.58 0.67
C SER A 271 -6.26 3.94 -0.64
N LEU A 272 -5.91 2.69 -0.88
CA LEU A 272 -6.33 1.89 -2.02
C LEU A 272 -7.55 1.04 -1.65
N ILE A 273 -8.54 1.03 -2.53
CA ILE A 273 -9.74 0.20 -2.44
C ILE A 273 -9.87 -0.68 -3.68
N SER A 274 -10.70 -1.70 -3.58
CA SER A 274 -11.05 -2.57 -4.69
C SER A 274 -12.48 -2.32 -5.16
N PHE A 275 -12.66 -2.25 -6.48
CA PHE A 275 -13.95 -2.46 -7.13
C PHE A 275 -13.86 -3.64 -8.10
N PHE A 276 -14.98 -4.11 -8.59
CA PHE A 276 -15.07 -5.32 -9.37
C PHE A 276 -15.86 -5.12 -10.65
N THR A 277 -15.47 -5.85 -11.69
CA THR A 277 -16.28 -6.09 -12.88
C THR A 277 -16.53 -7.58 -12.99
N CYS A 278 -17.78 -7.99 -13.07
CA CYS A 278 -18.16 -9.39 -13.01
C CYS A 278 -19.12 -9.75 -14.13
N GLY A 279 -18.90 -10.92 -14.72
CA GLY A 279 -19.72 -11.53 -15.75
C GLY A 279 -19.35 -13.01 -15.92
N GLU A 280 -20.06 -13.74 -16.78
CA GLU A 280 -19.84 -15.17 -17.03
C GLU A 280 -18.42 -15.48 -17.53
N MET A 281 -17.83 -14.60 -18.34
CA MET A 281 -16.47 -14.81 -18.87
C MET A 281 -15.39 -14.55 -17.84
N GLU A 282 -15.53 -13.48 -17.04
CA GLU A 282 -14.48 -13.03 -16.13
C GLU A 282 -15.07 -12.28 -14.93
N ALA A 283 -14.53 -12.56 -13.73
CA ALA A 283 -14.60 -11.71 -12.56
C ALA A 283 -13.22 -11.11 -12.31
N ARG A 284 -13.14 -9.76 -12.30
CA ARG A 284 -11.87 -9.05 -12.13
C ARG A 284 -11.94 -8.04 -11.01
N GLN A 285 -10.90 -8.04 -10.19
CA GLN A 285 -10.66 -7.05 -9.15
C GLN A 285 -9.78 -5.90 -9.70
N TRP A 286 -10.18 -4.67 -9.43
CA TRP A 286 -9.49 -3.47 -9.83
C TRP A 286 -9.08 -2.67 -8.59
N THR A 287 -7.90 -2.07 -8.63
CA THR A 287 -7.42 -1.16 -7.58
C THR A 287 -7.71 0.29 -7.97
N ILE A 288 -8.28 1.06 -7.03
CA ILE A 288 -8.52 2.50 -7.20
C ILE A 288 -8.25 3.23 -5.88
N ARG A 289 -7.94 4.52 -5.94
CA ARG A 289 -7.83 5.37 -4.76
C ARG A 289 -9.20 5.59 -4.13
N LYS A 290 -9.27 5.53 -2.81
CA LYS A 290 -10.45 5.92 -2.04
C LYS A 290 -10.83 7.38 -2.38
N GLY A 291 -12.11 7.63 -2.67
CA GLY A 291 -12.59 8.93 -3.08
C GLY A 291 -12.63 9.15 -4.59
N SER A 292 -12.17 8.18 -5.39
CA SER A 292 -12.28 8.24 -6.85
C SER A 292 -13.70 8.06 -7.35
N THR A 293 -14.00 8.66 -8.49
CA THR A 293 -15.32 8.66 -9.13
C THR A 293 -15.52 7.49 -10.09
N ALA A 294 -16.79 7.20 -10.45
CA ALA A 294 -17.11 6.16 -11.42
C ALA A 294 -16.48 6.37 -12.82
N PRO A 295 -16.34 7.59 -13.38
CA PRO A 295 -15.56 7.81 -14.60
C PRO A 295 -14.08 7.45 -14.47
N GLU A 296 -13.45 7.71 -13.30
CA GLU A 296 -12.06 7.32 -13.05
C GLU A 296 -11.92 5.80 -12.97
N ALA A 297 -12.88 5.11 -12.33
CA ALA A 297 -12.94 3.65 -12.35
C ALA A 297 -13.12 3.10 -13.77
N ALA A 298 -13.96 3.70 -14.58
CA ALA A 298 -14.12 3.33 -16.00
C ALA A 298 -12.80 3.50 -16.78
N GLY A 299 -12.03 4.54 -16.46
CA GLY A 299 -10.71 4.82 -17.05
C GLY A 299 -9.66 3.75 -16.78
N LEU A 300 -9.74 3.07 -15.63
CA LEU A 300 -8.87 1.93 -15.30
C LEU A 300 -9.18 0.70 -16.15
N ILE A 301 -10.44 0.51 -16.52
CA ILE A 301 -10.83 -0.58 -17.40
C ILE A 301 -10.38 -0.28 -18.83
N HIS A 302 -10.71 0.92 -19.34
CA HIS A 302 -10.25 1.43 -20.61
C HIS A 302 -10.44 2.95 -20.70
N THR A 303 -9.45 3.65 -21.28
CA THR A 303 -9.49 5.12 -21.40
C THR A 303 -10.69 5.65 -22.18
N ASP A 304 -11.17 4.91 -23.16
CA ASP A 304 -12.36 5.29 -23.94
C ASP A 304 -13.64 5.23 -23.12
N LEU A 305 -13.73 4.28 -22.17
CA LEU A 305 -14.88 4.21 -21.25
C LEU A 305 -14.96 5.43 -20.34
N GLN A 306 -13.82 5.99 -19.93
CA GLN A 306 -13.78 7.23 -19.16
C GLN A 306 -14.28 8.42 -20.00
N LYS A 307 -13.79 8.56 -21.23
CA LYS A 307 -14.12 9.67 -22.11
C LYS A 307 -15.60 9.68 -22.54
N THR A 308 -16.15 8.50 -22.78
CA THR A 308 -17.53 8.31 -23.25
C THR A 308 -18.49 7.89 -22.13
N PHE A 309 -18.11 8.03 -20.88
CA PHE A 309 -18.89 7.62 -19.71
C PHE A 309 -20.26 8.31 -19.66
N ILE A 310 -21.31 7.52 -19.56
CA ILE A 310 -22.70 7.99 -19.40
C ILE A 310 -23.14 7.82 -17.95
N ASN A 311 -23.16 6.59 -17.46
CA ASN A 311 -23.48 6.19 -16.10
C ASN A 311 -22.91 4.77 -15.82
N SER A 312 -22.99 4.36 -14.55
CA SER A 312 -22.72 2.98 -14.13
C SER A 312 -23.92 2.39 -13.41
N ILE A 313 -24.10 1.09 -13.52
CA ILE A 313 -24.92 0.32 -12.62
C ILE A 313 -23.99 -0.20 -11.55
N VAL A 314 -24.33 0.00 -10.29
CA VAL A 314 -23.56 -0.39 -9.13
C VAL A 314 -24.35 -1.36 -8.28
N TYR A 315 -23.71 -2.48 -7.90
CA TYR A 315 -24.19 -3.39 -6.88
C TYR A 315 -23.25 -3.33 -5.69
N LYS A 316 -23.81 -3.15 -4.49
CA LYS A 316 -23.06 -3.06 -3.25
C LYS A 316 -22.68 -4.44 -2.71
N TRP A 317 -21.51 -4.55 -2.07
CA TRP A 317 -21.10 -5.78 -1.40
C TRP A 317 -22.16 -6.30 -0.42
N ASP A 318 -22.76 -5.40 0.38
CA ASP A 318 -23.76 -5.78 1.38
C ASP A 318 -25.02 -6.37 0.78
N ASP A 319 -25.34 -6.04 -0.46
CA ASP A 319 -26.49 -6.59 -1.19
C ASP A 319 -26.19 -7.93 -1.83
N LEU A 320 -24.92 -8.22 -2.12
CA LEU A 320 -24.50 -9.41 -2.85
C LEU A 320 -23.91 -10.51 -1.96
N LYS A 321 -23.34 -10.19 -0.80
CA LYS A 321 -22.56 -11.11 0.06
C LYS A 321 -23.30 -12.36 0.54
N GLN A 322 -24.62 -12.34 0.57
CA GLN A 322 -25.44 -13.46 1.03
C GLN A 322 -26.14 -14.23 -0.11
N LEU A 323 -25.84 -13.86 -1.36
CA LEU A 323 -26.46 -14.50 -2.51
C LEU A 323 -25.60 -15.66 -3.03
N ASP A 324 -26.25 -16.75 -3.43
CA ASP A 324 -25.58 -17.89 -4.05
C ASP A 324 -25.53 -17.78 -5.58
N THR A 325 -26.47 -17.05 -6.18
CA THR A 325 -26.57 -16.83 -7.63
C THR A 325 -26.96 -15.39 -7.94
N PHE A 326 -26.44 -14.85 -9.03
CA PHE A 326 -26.77 -13.50 -9.49
C PHE A 326 -28.07 -13.51 -10.28
N ASP A 327 -29.06 -12.71 -9.83
CA ASP A 327 -30.32 -12.48 -10.52
C ASP A 327 -30.56 -10.96 -10.61
N GLU A 328 -30.27 -10.40 -11.79
CA GLU A 328 -30.42 -8.96 -12.05
C GLU A 328 -31.87 -8.50 -11.88
N SER A 329 -32.85 -9.30 -12.32
CA SER A 329 -34.26 -8.93 -12.26
C SER A 329 -34.75 -8.85 -10.82
N LYS A 330 -34.34 -9.80 -9.98
CA LYS A 330 -34.64 -9.82 -8.56
C LYS A 330 -34.00 -8.64 -7.83
N LEU A 331 -32.72 -8.38 -8.08
CA LEU A 331 -32.01 -7.25 -7.48
C LEU A 331 -32.64 -5.91 -7.87
N LYS A 332 -33.04 -5.76 -9.12
CA LYS A 332 -33.74 -4.56 -9.62
C LYS A 332 -35.08 -4.36 -8.94
N SER A 333 -35.90 -5.42 -8.82
CA SER A 333 -37.18 -5.35 -8.14
C SER A 333 -37.08 -5.02 -6.64
N GLN A 334 -35.95 -5.39 -6.01
CA GLN A 334 -35.63 -5.08 -4.61
C GLN A 334 -34.98 -3.70 -4.42
N GLY A 335 -34.78 -2.94 -5.49
CA GLY A 335 -34.11 -1.62 -5.43
C GLY A 335 -32.61 -1.68 -5.15
N LYS A 336 -31.97 -2.85 -5.32
CA LYS A 336 -30.52 -3.09 -5.07
C LYS A 336 -29.66 -2.85 -6.31
N GLN A 337 -30.24 -2.41 -7.41
CA GLN A 337 -29.57 -1.98 -8.62
C GLN A 337 -29.47 -0.46 -8.63
N HIS A 338 -28.29 0.08 -8.36
CA HIS A 338 -28.09 1.52 -8.23
C HIS A 338 -27.57 2.12 -9.55
N LYS A 339 -28.37 2.98 -10.19
CA LYS A 339 -27.92 3.72 -11.38
C LYS A 339 -27.18 5.00 -10.93
N CYS A 340 -25.87 5.05 -11.14
CA CYS A 340 -24.99 6.08 -10.64
C CYS A 340 -24.39 6.90 -11.77
N GLY A 341 -24.38 8.24 -11.59
CA GLY A 341 -23.82 9.21 -12.55
C GLY A 341 -22.35 9.50 -12.29
N LYS A 342 -21.82 10.51 -13.00
CA LYS A 342 -20.39 10.91 -13.00
C LYS A 342 -19.82 11.32 -11.62
N LYS A 343 -20.67 11.74 -10.68
CA LYS A 343 -20.24 12.17 -9.33
C LYS A 343 -20.21 11.04 -8.30
N TYR A 344 -20.59 9.84 -8.70
CA TYR A 344 -20.59 8.70 -7.80
C TYR A 344 -19.16 8.38 -7.36
N ILE A 345 -18.94 8.33 -6.05
CA ILE A 345 -17.68 7.91 -5.43
C ILE A 345 -17.72 6.39 -5.26
N VAL A 346 -16.74 5.71 -5.82
CA VAL A 346 -16.62 4.26 -5.74
C VAL A 346 -16.25 3.84 -4.32
N GLU A 347 -16.89 2.80 -3.82
CA GLU A 347 -16.66 2.22 -2.49
C GLU A 347 -16.01 0.83 -2.58
N GLU A 348 -15.40 0.42 -1.47
CA GLU A 348 -14.76 -0.90 -1.36
C GLU A 348 -15.77 -2.02 -1.57
N GLY A 349 -15.53 -2.88 -2.56
CA GLY A 349 -16.39 -4.02 -2.86
C GLY A 349 -17.50 -3.74 -3.89
N ASP A 350 -17.61 -2.53 -4.43
CA ASP A 350 -18.59 -2.24 -5.47
C ASP A 350 -18.38 -3.11 -6.72
N VAL A 351 -19.46 -3.68 -7.25
CA VAL A 351 -19.47 -4.26 -8.61
C VAL A 351 -20.03 -3.23 -9.58
N LEU A 352 -19.24 -2.85 -10.59
CA LEU A 352 -19.56 -1.81 -11.55
C LEU A 352 -19.85 -2.38 -12.94
N ILE A 353 -21.00 -2.01 -13.51
CA ILE A 353 -21.30 -2.21 -14.93
C ILE A 353 -21.28 -0.83 -15.59
N ILE A 354 -20.26 -0.55 -16.39
CA ILE A 354 -20.07 0.74 -17.05
C ILE A 354 -20.96 0.84 -18.30
N LYS A 355 -21.69 1.93 -18.41
CA LYS A 355 -22.45 2.30 -19.60
C LYS A 355 -21.77 3.53 -20.25
N ALA A 356 -21.24 3.29 -21.43
CA ALA A 356 -20.52 4.30 -22.22
C ALA A 356 -21.16 4.48 -23.61
N GLY A 357 -20.97 5.65 -24.20
CA GLY A 357 -21.46 5.95 -25.53
C GLY A 357 -20.64 5.26 -26.62
N SER A 358 -21.23 4.99 -27.78
CA SER A 358 -20.59 4.38 -28.95
C SER A 358 -19.74 5.35 -29.78
N GLY A 359 -19.51 6.58 -29.30
CA GLY A 359 -18.75 7.60 -30.02
C GLY A 359 -17.25 7.31 -30.04
N LYS A 360 -16.61 7.40 -31.22
CA LYS A 360 -15.15 7.54 -31.30
C LYS A 360 -14.77 8.81 -30.52
N ALA A 361 -13.90 8.68 -29.52
CA ALA A 361 -13.32 9.85 -28.85
C ALA A 361 -12.62 10.71 -29.92
N ARG A 362 -13.10 11.92 -30.13
CA ARG A 362 -12.45 12.94 -30.96
C ARG A 362 -11.24 13.52 -30.24
#